data_789b7616d9e621f967996dd936904ff1
#
_entry.id   789b7616d9e621f967996dd936904ff1
#
_cell.length_a   1.000
_cell.length_b   1.000
_cell.length_c   1.000
_cell.angle_alpha   90.00
_cell.angle_beta   90.00
_cell.angle_gamma   90.00
#
_symmetry.space_group_name_H-M   'P 1'
#
loop_
_entity.id
_entity.type
_entity.pdbx_description
1 polymer ?
#
loop_
_entity_poly.entity_id
_entity_poly.type
_entity_poly.pdbx_seq_one_letter_code
_entity_poly.pdbx_strand_id
1 'polypeptide(L)'
;MISRIEVQNVTRLFGASVALRSVSVDFTPGPITFVQGPNGAGKSTLLSIVGTALKPSRGTVVYAPHGSSRQEARRHIGWVAHDSHCYADLSGRENVEFAARIHGLDPQPAWAAVCERVQADRFANQAVSTLSRGQRQRIALARALVHAPSILLLDEPLTGLDAASVQRMEKILLEERERGTIVIVINHTAGMAERLQGRKIFMQQGRIDRIEDP
;
A
#
# COMPACT_ATOMS: atom_id res chain seq x y z
N MET A 1 15.87 1.55 -6.58
CA MET A 1 15.08 0.77 -5.59
C MET A 1 15.23 1.48 -4.25
N ILE A 2 14.14 1.67 -3.51
CA ILE A 2 14.18 2.26 -2.16
C ILE A 2 14.47 1.13 -1.17
N SER A 3 15.50 1.33 -0.33
CA SER A 3 15.97 0.33 0.64
C SER A 3 15.55 0.64 2.09
N ARG A 4 15.10 1.86 2.37
CA ARG A 4 14.63 2.29 3.68
C ARG A 4 13.76 3.54 3.59
N ILE A 5 12.76 3.62 4.44
CA ILE A 5 11.95 4.82 4.65
C ILE A 5 12.12 5.24 6.11
N GLU A 6 12.51 6.49 6.34
CA GLU A 6 12.63 7.06 7.68
C GLU A 6 11.63 8.20 7.85
N VAL A 7 10.70 8.02 8.76
CA VAL A 7 9.76 9.05 9.21
C VAL A 7 10.38 9.74 10.44
N GLN A 8 10.65 11.04 10.33
CA GLN A 8 11.42 11.78 11.35
C GLN A 8 10.57 12.90 11.92
N ASN A 9 10.09 12.75 13.17
CA ASN A 9 9.32 13.73 13.95
C ASN A 9 8.11 14.31 13.18
N VAL A 10 7.41 13.46 12.41
CA VAL A 10 6.32 13.89 11.54
C VAL A 10 5.10 14.28 12.38
N THR A 11 4.64 15.51 12.16
CA THR A 11 3.37 16.04 12.66
C THR A 11 2.47 16.42 11.50
N ARG A 12 1.17 16.10 11.60
CA ARG A 12 0.17 16.51 10.60
C ARG A 12 -1.03 17.16 11.26
N LEU A 13 -1.33 18.37 10.79
CA LEU A 13 -2.48 19.16 11.21
C LEU A 13 -3.51 19.25 10.10
N PHE A 14 -4.79 19.19 10.44
CA PHE A 14 -5.93 19.50 9.58
C PHE A 14 -6.74 20.58 10.29
N GLY A 15 -6.52 21.84 9.94
CA GLY A 15 -7.05 22.97 10.72
C GLY A 15 -6.57 22.91 12.17
N ALA A 16 -7.50 22.89 13.11
CA ALA A 16 -7.22 22.76 14.55
C ALA A 16 -6.99 21.31 15.01
N SER A 17 -7.29 20.32 14.17
CA SER A 17 -7.14 18.91 14.55
C SER A 17 -5.73 18.40 14.27
N VAL A 18 -5.17 17.67 15.23
CA VAL A 18 -3.82 17.05 15.13
C VAL A 18 -3.98 15.57 14.83
N ALA A 19 -3.72 15.17 13.57
CA ALA A 19 -3.83 13.78 13.14
C ALA A 19 -2.56 12.95 13.46
N LEU A 20 -1.37 13.55 13.39
CA LEU A 20 -0.12 12.92 13.82
C LEU A 20 0.66 13.88 14.73
N ARG A 21 1.29 13.31 15.78
CA ARG A 21 1.99 14.03 16.83
C ARG A 21 3.43 13.54 16.96
N SER A 22 4.35 14.15 16.19
CA SER A 22 5.80 13.88 16.25
C SER A 22 6.11 12.37 16.11
N VAL A 23 5.57 11.75 15.06
CA VAL A 23 5.77 10.32 14.77
C VAL A 23 7.16 10.12 14.18
N SER A 24 7.92 9.17 14.74
CA SER A 24 9.20 8.72 14.20
C SER A 24 9.20 7.20 14.12
N VAL A 25 9.49 6.67 12.93
CA VAL A 25 9.53 5.23 12.63
C VAL A 25 10.29 5.00 11.33
N ASP A 26 10.92 3.84 11.22
CA ASP A 26 11.53 3.38 9.98
C ASP A 26 10.84 2.12 9.43
N PHE A 27 10.93 1.98 8.11
CA PHE A 27 10.46 0.80 7.37
C PHE A 27 11.59 0.31 6.46
N THR A 28 11.84 -0.98 6.51
CA THR A 28 12.90 -1.66 5.74
C THR A 28 12.32 -2.90 5.05
N PRO A 29 12.96 -3.41 4.00
CA PRO A 29 12.66 -4.74 3.47
C PRO A 29 12.80 -5.82 4.57
N GLY A 30 12.08 -6.92 4.41
CA GLY A 30 12.10 -8.04 5.35
C GLY A 30 10.70 -8.26 5.94
N PRO A 31 10.40 -7.85 7.18
CA PRO A 31 9.08 -8.09 7.74
C PRO A 31 8.00 -7.22 7.08
N ILE A 32 6.83 -7.82 6.82
CA ILE A 32 5.63 -7.04 6.46
C ILE A 32 5.23 -6.22 7.69
N THR A 33 5.09 -4.90 7.54
CA THR A 33 4.72 -4.03 8.65
C THR A 33 3.22 -3.81 8.69
N PHE A 34 2.57 -4.18 9.79
CA PHE A 34 1.16 -3.98 10.06
C PHE A 34 0.96 -2.77 10.98
N VAL A 35 0.25 -1.74 10.48
CA VAL A 35 -0.12 -0.57 11.28
C VAL A 35 -1.52 -0.79 11.85
N GLN A 36 -1.63 -0.87 13.16
CA GLN A 36 -2.83 -1.19 13.91
C GLN A 36 -3.22 -0.05 14.86
N GLY A 37 -4.47 -0.05 15.32
CA GLY A 37 -4.99 0.94 16.26
C GLY A 37 -6.44 1.31 15.98
N PRO A 38 -7.12 2.01 16.88
CA PRO A 38 -8.51 2.40 16.72
C PRO A 38 -8.73 3.36 15.53
N ASN A 39 -9.99 3.53 15.12
CA ASN A 39 -10.36 4.54 14.15
C ASN A 39 -9.96 5.94 14.66
N GLY A 40 -9.44 6.78 13.75
CA GLY A 40 -8.92 8.10 14.13
C GLY A 40 -7.52 8.10 14.77
N ALA A 41 -6.85 6.96 14.93
CA ALA A 41 -5.49 6.89 15.49
C ALA A 41 -4.41 7.53 14.61
N GLY A 42 -4.71 7.87 13.34
CA GLY A 42 -3.76 8.50 12.42
C GLY A 42 -3.13 7.53 11.39
N LYS A 43 -3.55 6.27 11.35
CA LYS A 43 -2.97 5.22 10.48
C LYS A 43 -2.95 5.60 8.99
N SER A 44 -4.12 5.89 8.41
CA SER A 44 -4.23 6.29 6.99
C SER A 44 -3.53 7.62 6.70
N THR A 45 -3.44 8.52 7.70
CA THR A 45 -2.66 9.76 7.59
C THR A 45 -1.17 9.47 7.51
N LEU A 46 -0.66 8.56 8.34
CA LEU A 46 0.74 8.11 8.28
C LEU A 46 1.02 7.45 6.92
N LEU A 47 0.15 6.52 6.49
CA LEU A 47 0.29 5.85 5.19
C LEU A 47 0.28 6.86 4.04
N SER A 48 -0.61 7.87 4.08
CA SER A 48 -0.69 8.93 3.06
C SER A 48 0.55 9.81 3.00
N ILE A 49 1.21 10.04 4.14
CA ILE A 49 2.47 10.79 4.19
C ILE A 49 3.62 9.95 3.65
N VAL A 50 3.74 8.70 4.08
CA VAL A 50 4.72 7.73 3.55
C VAL A 50 4.51 7.50 2.06
N GLY A 51 3.26 7.40 1.61
CA GLY A 51 2.88 7.28 0.20
C GLY A 51 2.97 8.56 -0.60
N THR A 52 3.50 9.65 -0.03
CA THR A 52 3.67 10.97 -0.68
C THR A 52 2.38 11.68 -1.09
N ALA A 53 1.19 11.16 -0.78
CA ALA A 53 -0.09 11.80 -1.08
C ALA A 53 -0.29 13.07 -0.22
N LEU A 54 0.14 13.02 1.05
CA LEU A 54 0.10 14.17 1.95
C LEU A 54 1.52 14.68 2.26
N LYS A 55 1.63 16.00 2.51
CA LYS A 55 2.85 16.59 3.09
C LYS A 55 2.72 16.60 4.61
N PRO A 56 3.77 16.31 5.39
CA PRO A 56 3.76 16.59 6.81
C PRO A 56 3.66 18.10 7.06
N SER A 57 3.06 18.52 8.19
CA SER A 57 3.07 19.90 8.64
C SER A 57 4.40 20.26 9.29
N ARG A 58 5.05 19.28 9.95
CA ARG A 58 6.41 19.35 10.51
C ARG A 58 7.08 17.99 10.39
N GLY A 59 8.40 17.97 10.49
CA GLY A 59 9.19 16.76 10.29
C GLY A 59 9.39 16.43 8.83
N THR A 60 10.01 15.29 8.55
CA THR A 60 10.36 14.87 7.19
C THR A 60 10.23 13.37 7.01
N VAL A 61 10.13 12.92 5.75
CA VAL A 61 10.26 11.52 5.37
C VAL A 61 11.42 11.40 4.40
N VAL A 62 12.33 10.49 4.69
CA VAL A 62 13.52 10.21 3.88
C VAL A 62 13.38 8.84 3.24
N TYR A 63 13.65 8.75 1.94
CA TYR A 63 13.60 7.51 1.15
C TYR A 63 15.00 7.20 0.62
N ALA A 64 15.71 6.29 1.25
CA ALA A 64 17.07 5.96 0.83
C ALA A 64 17.06 5.16 -0.49
N PRO A 65 17.88 5.52 -1.51
CA PRO A 65 18.92 6.55 -1.49
C PRO A 65 18.46 7.94 -1.97
N HIS A 66 17.17 8.17 -2.23
CA HIS A 66 16.65 9.38 -2.90
C HIS A 66 16.41 10.58 -1.97
N GLY A 67 16.81 10.49 -0.71
CA GLY A 67 16.58 11.54 0.28
C GLY A 67 15.10 11.83 0.49
N SER A 68 14.72 13.11 0.64
CA SER A 68 13.33 13.54 0.86
C SER A 68 12.58 13.87 -0.43
N SER A 69 13.08 13.46 -1.61
CA SER A 69 12.43 13.70 -2.89
C SER A 69 11.16 12.86 -3.02
N ARG A 70 10.00 13.52 -2.82
CA ARG A 70 8.69 12.90 -2.98
C ARG A 70 8.38 12.50 -4.42
N GLN A 71 8.94 13.24 -5.40
CA GLN A 71 8.75 12.95 -6.81
C GLN A 71 9.44 11.65 -7.19
N GLU A 72 10.70 11.46 -6.75
CA GLU A 72 11.42 10.22 -7.00
C GLU A 72 10.76 9.05 -6.23
N ALA A 73 10.40 9.24 -4.97
CA ALA A 73 9.74 8.21 -4.19
C ALA A 73 8.46 7.67 -4.86
N ARG A 74 7.62 8.55 -5.46
CA ARG A 74 6.37 8.15 -6.14
C ARG A 74 6.55 7.11 -7.22
N ARG A 75 7.68 7.14 -7.93
CA ARG A 75 7.98 6.17 -9.00
C ARG A 75 8.15 4.75 -8.49
N HIS A 76 8.36 4.61 -7.20
CA HIS A 76 8.67 3.36 -6.52
C HIS A 76 7.53 2.86 -5.62
N ILE A 77 6.40 3.57 -5.58
CA ILE A 77 5.28 3.26 -4.68
C ILE A 77 4.14 2.63 -5.46
N GLY A 78 3.76 1.41 -5.08
CA GLY A 78 2.47 0.83 -5.36
C GLY A 78 1.52 1.10 -4.20
N TRP A 79 0.29 1.53 -4.47
CA TRP A 79 -0.68 1.84 -3.43
C TRP A 79 -2.05 1.27 -3.74
N VAL A 80 -2.56 0.50 -2.80
CA VAL A 80 -3.96 0.06 -2.75
C VAL A 80 -4.62 0.82 -1.61
N ALA A 81 -5.37 1.88 -1.94
CA ALA A 81 -6.12 2.67 -0.98
C ALA A 81 -7.42 1.97 -0.58
N HIS A 82 -8.08 2.46 0.46
CA HIS A 82 -9.38 1.96 0.92
C HIS A 82 -10.42 1.93 -0.21
N ASP A 83 -10.49 3.01 -1.01
CA ASP A 83 -11.18 3.03 -2.30
C ASP A 83 -10.20 2.63 -3.39
N SER A 84 -10.64 1.78 -4.32
CA SER A 84 -9.76 1.20 -5.35
C SER A 84 -9.10 2.25 -6.27
N HIS A 85 -9.69 3.45 -6.36
CA HIS A 85 -9.31 4.52 -7.30
C HIS A 85 -9.13 4.02 -8.75
N CYS A 86 -9.82 2.95 -9.12
CA CYS A 86 -9.89 2.49 -10.49
C CYS A 86 -10.85 3.38 -11.29
N TYR A 87 -10.54 3.61 -12.55
CA TYR A 87 -11.44 4.27 -13.49
C TYR A 87 -12.62 3.35 -13.76
N ALA A 88 -13.82 3.77 -13.36
CA ALA A 88 -15.02 2.94 -13.34
C ALA A 88 -15.47 2.50 -14.76
N ASP A 89 -15.29 3.37 -15.74
CA ASP A 89 -15.70 3.18 -17.13
C ASP A 89 -14.68 2.39 -17.96
N LEU A 90 -13.45 2.27 -17.48
CA LEU A 90 -12.43 1.43 -18.10
C LEU A 90 -12.55 -0.02 -17.63
N SER A 91 -12.17 -0.96 -18.50
CA SER A 91 -12.02 -2.35 -18.10
C SER A 91 -10.90 -2.54 -17.06
N GLY A 92 -10.90 -3.66 -16.38
CA GLY A 92 -9.82 -4.00 -15.46
C GLY A 92 -8.45 -3.98 -16.13
N ARG A 93 -8.35 -4.52 -17.34
CA ARG A 93 -7.12 -4.53 -18.15
C ARG A 93 -6.67 -3.12 -18.50
N GLU A 94 -7.55 -2.28 -19.03
CA GLU A 94 -7.22 -0.89 -19.38
C GLU A 94 -6.75 -0.09 -18.19
N ASN A 95 -7.32 -0.31 -17.00
CA ASN A 95 -6.87 0.30 -15.75
C ASN A 95 -5.39 -0.03 -15.43
N VAL A 96 -4.99 -1.29 -15.61
CA VAL A 96 -3.61 -1.73 -15.36
C VAL A 96 -2.67 -1.24 -16.46
N GLU A 97 -3.08 -1.35 -17.74
CA GLU A 97 -2.30 -0.85 -18.86
C GLU A 97 -2.08 0.66 -18.79
N PHE A 98 -3.08 1.43 -18.33
CA PHE A 98 -2.92 2.87 -18.08
C PHE A 98 -1.85 3.13 -17.02
N ALA A 99 -1.87 2.38 -15.91
CA ALA A 99 -0.84 2.50 -14.87
C ALA A 99 0.55 2.14 -15.43
N ALA A 100 0.66 1.09 -16.25
CA ALA A 100 1.91 0.71 -16.92
C ALA A 100 2.47 1.88 -17.76
N ARG A 101 1.63 2.52 -18.58
CA ARG A 101 2.04 3.67 -19.42
C ARG A 101 2.52 4.86 -18.59
N ILE A 102 1.88 5.17 -17.46
CA ILE A 102 2.33 6.24 -16.55
C ILE A 102 3.76 5.98 -16.06
N HIS A 103 4.12 4.70 -15.85
CA HIS A 103 5.46 4.30 -15.43
C HIS A 103 6.42 4.05 -16.61
N GLY A 104 6.03 4.36 -17.86
CA GLY A 104 6.85 4.20 -19.05
C GLY A 104 7.07 2.75 -19.49
N LEU A 105 6.17 1.84 -19.07
CA LEU A 105 6.24 0.41 -19.42
C LEU A 105 5.40 0.12 -20.66
N ASP A 106 5.78 -0.92 -21.42
CA ASP A 106 4.94 -1.50 -22.45
C ASP A 106 3.72 -2.16 -21.77
N PRO A 107 2.49 -1.75 -22.11
CA PRO A 107 1.28 -2.21 -21.42
C PRO A 107 1.03 -3.71 -21.52
N GLN A 108 1.31 -4.33 -22.68
CA GLN A 108 0.99 -5.74 -22.90
C GLN A 108 1.82 -6.69 -22.03
N PRO A 109 3.17 -6.66 -22.06
CA PRO A 109 3.98 -7.50 -21.19
C PRO A 109 3.79 -7.13 -19.70
N ALA A 110 3.57 -5.86 -19.37
CA ALA A 110 3.32 -5.42 -18.00
C ALA A 110 2.00 -6.01 -17.45
N TRP A 111 0.93 -6.00 -18.25
CA TRP A 111 -0.33 -6.68 -17.92
C TRP A 111 -0.13 -8.18 -17.71
N ALA A 112 0.53 -8.87 -18.65
CA ALA A 112 0.76 -10.30 -18.58
C ALA A 112 1.48 -10.71 -17.30
N ALA A 113 2.48 -9.91 -16.89
CA ALA A 113 3.28 -10.16 -15.68
C ALA A 113 2.47 -10.10 -14.37
N VAL A 114 1.40 -9.31 -14.30
CA VAL A 114 0.60 -9.17 -13.06
C VAL A 114 -0.73 -9.90 -13.11
N CYS A 115 -1.28 -10.15 -14.29
CA CYS A 115 -2.62 -10.71 -14.49
C CYS A 115 -2.77 -12.09 -13.81
N GLU A 116 -1.81 -12.97 -14.04
CA GLU A 116 -1.79 -14.31 -13.44
C GLU A 116 -1.70 -14.25 -11.91
N ARG A 117 -0.85 -13.40 -11.38
CA ARG A 117 -0.64 -13.23 -9.93
C ARG A 117 -1.94 -12.83 -9.22
N VAL A 118 -2.73 -11.92 -9.82
CA VAL A 118 -4.00 -11.48 -9.25
C VAL A 118 -5.19 -12.32 -9.74
N GLN A 119 -4.98 -13.26 -10.67
CA GLN A 119 -5.99 -14.12 -11.28
C GLN A 119 -7.17 -13.31 -11.87
N ALA A 120 -6.86 -12.31 -12.70
CA ALA A 120 -7.86 -11.40 -13.24
C ALA A 120 -8.38 -11.79 -14.64
N ASP A 121 -7.84 -12.81 -15.28
CA ASP A 121 -8.11 -13.19 -16.68
C ASP A 121 -9.59 -13.21 -17.04
N ARG A 122 -10.41 -13.79 -16.15
CA ARG A 122 -11.85 -14.04 -16.43
C ARG A 122 -12.70 -12.77 -16.47
N PHE A 123 -12.26 -11.69 -15.84
CA PHE A 123 -13.04 -10.45 -15.71
C PHE A 123 -12.27 -9.19 -16.13
N ALA A 124 -11.02 -9.33 -16.54
CA ALA A 124 -10.16 -8.22 -16.91
C ALA A 124 -10.74 -7.30 -17.99
N ASN A 125 -11.50 -7.84 -18.92
CA ASN A 125 -12.09 -7.09 -20.04
C ASN A 125 -13.47 -6.47 -19.69
N GLN A 126 -13.98 -6.66 -18.47
CA GLN A 126 -15.22 -6.04 -18.00
C GLN A 126 -14.94 -4.65 -17.43
N ALA A 127 -15.87 -3.72 -17.60
CA ALA A 127 -15.79 -2.40 -16.98
C ALA A 127 -15.73 -2.54 -15.46
N VAL A 128 -14.86 -1.75 -14.80
CA VAL A 128 -14.66 -1.85 -13.36
C VAL A 128 -15.92 -1.57 -12.57
N SER A 129 -16.82 -0.71 -13.08
CA SER A 129 -18.14 -0.45 -12.49
C SER A 129 -19.00 -1.71 -12.31
N THR A 130 -18.83 -2.73 -13.17
CA THR A 130 -19.60 -3.98 -13.12
C THR A 130 -18.95 -5.08 -12.26
N LEU A 131 -17.72 -4.87 -11.82
CA LEU A 131 -16.98 -5.86 -11.06
C LEU A 131 -17.47 -5.95 -9.60
N SER A 132 -17.40 -7.15 -9.03
CA SER A 132 -17.57 -7.33 -7.58
C SER A 132 -16.47 -6.59 -6.80
N ARG A 133 -16.67 -6.37 -5.51
CA ARG A 133 -15.67 -5.74 -4.63
C ARG A 133 -14.32 -6.47 -4.68
N GLY A 134 -14.32 -7.80 -4.57
CA GLY A 134 -13.11 -8.60 -4.63
C GLY A 134 -12.40 -8.55 -6.00
N GLN A 135 -13.16 -8.48 -7.10
CA GLN A 135 -12.61 -8.30 -8.43
C GLN A 135 -11.97 -6.91 -8.59
N ARG A 136 -12.65 -5.85 -8.15
CA ARG A 136 -12.09 -4.49 -8.13
C ARG A 136 -10.81 -4.40 -7.32
N GLN A 137 -10.78 -5.06 -6.15
CA GLN A 137 -9.60 -5.10 -5.30
C GLN A 137 -8.40 -5.77 -6.00
N ARG A 138 -8.65 -6.85 -6.76
CA ARG A 138 -7.61 -7.52 -7.57
C ARG A 138 -7.07 -6.61 -8.68
N ILE A 139 -7.94 -5.83 -9.34
CA ILE A 139 -7.48 -4.85 -10.33
C ILE A 139 -6.67 -3.72 -9.67
N ALA A 140 -7.11 -3.20 -8.52
CA ALA A 140 -6.37 -2.19 -7.77
C ALA A 140 -4.97 -2.70 -7.36
N LEU A 141 -4.89 -3.96 -6.93
CA LEU A 141 -3.61 -4.61 -6.60
C LEU A 141 -2.73 -4.78 -7.83
N ALA A 142 -3.28 -5.23 -8.97
CA ALA A 142 -2.54 -5.33 -10.24
C ALA A 142 -1.97 -3.97 -10.66
N ARG A 143 -2.75 -2.89 -10.55
CA ARG A 143 -2.29 -1.52 -10.81
C ARG A 143 -1.13 -1.11 -9.90
N ALA A 144 -1.21 -1.47 -8.62
CA ALA A 144 -0.17 -1.16 -7.65
C ALA A 144 1.13 -1.93 -7.91
N LEU A 145 1.04 -3.13 -8.48
CA LEU A 145 2.18 -4.04 -8.70
C LEU A 145 2.80 -3.94 -10.09
N VAL A 146 2.12 -3.35 -11.08
CA VAL A 146 2.48 -3.42 -12.51
C VAL A 146 3.89 -2.87 -12.81
N HIS A 147 4.36 -1.91 -12.03
CA HIS A 147 5.68 -1.29 -12.18
C HIS A 147 6.75 -1.85 -11.23
N ALA A 148 6.49 -3.02 -10.64
CA ALA A 148 7.39 -3.68 -9.68
C ALA A 148 7.90 -2.71 -8.59
N PRO A 149 7.02 -2.18 -7.73
CA PRO A 149 7.37 -1.15 -6.77
C PRO A 149 8.37 -1.65 -5.72
N SER A 150 9.21 -0.76 -5.19
CA SER A 150 10.02 -1.07 -3.99
C SER A 150 9.26 -0.82 -2.68
N ILE A 151 8.11 -0.15 -2.74
CA ILE A 151 7.23 0.14 -1.60
C ILE A 151 5.82 -0.24 -1.99
N LEU A 152 5.17 -1.09 -1.21
CA LEU A 152 3.76 -1.46 -1.38
C LEU A 152 2.97 -1.03 -0.15
N LEU A 153 2.02 -0.13 -0.35
CA LEU A 153 1.14 0.42 0.67
C LEU A 153 -0.28 -0.11 0.49
N LEU A 154 -0.87 -0.66 1.55
CA LEU A 154 -2.24 -1.18 1.50
C LEU A 154 -3.05 -0.64 2.69
N ASP A 155 -4.17 0.02 2.37
CA ASP A 155 -5.09 0.55 3.36
C ASP A 155 -6.35 -0.31 3.39
N GLU A 156 -6.48 -1.15 4.42
CA GLU A 156 -7.57 -2.10 4.65
C GLU A 156 -7.87 -3.04 3.46
N PRO A 157 -6.87 -3.71 2.89
CA PRO A 157 -7.00 -4.42 1.62
C PRO A 157 -7.91 -5.66 1.68
N LEU A 158 -8.28 -6.12 2.87
CA LEU A 158 -9.06 -7.35 3.08
C LEU A 158 -10.54 -7.10 3.39
N THR A 159 -10.95 -5.86 3.58
CA THR A 159 -12.31 -5.54 4.00
C THR A 159 -13.35 -6.03 2.99
N GLY A 160 -14.24 -6.94 3.43
CA GLY A 160 -15.31 -7.51 2.61
C GLY A 160 -14.84 -8.50 1.54
N LEU A 161 -13.67 -9.10 1.69
CA LEU A 161 -13.20 -10.20 0.85
C LEU A 161 -13.59 -11.57 1.42
N ASP A 162 -13.80 -12.54 0.52
CA ASP A 162 -13.94 -13.95 0.88
C ASP A 162 -12.60 -14.60 1.28
N ALA A 163 -12.66 -15.77 1.90
CA ALA A 163 -11.47 -16.48 2.38
C ALA A 163 -10.44 -16.77 1.27
N ALA A 164 -10.89 -17.11 0.06
CA ALA A 164 -9.99 -17.40 -1.06
C ALA A 164 -9.25 -16.13 -1.53
N SER A 165 -9.93 -14.97 -1.53
CA SER A 165 -9.33 -13.68 -1.86
C SER A 165 -8.34 -13.23 -0.78
N VAL A 166 -8.63 -13.50 0.50
CA VAL A 166 -7.70 -13.25 1.61
C VAL A 166 -6.42 -14.08 1.44
N GLN A 167 -6.54 -15.39 1.22
CA GLN A 167 -5.37 -16.27 1.02
C GLN A 167 -4.50 -15.83 -0.17
N ARG A 168 -5.14 -15.40 -1.27
CA ARG A 168 -4.42 -14.86 -2.42
C ARG A 168 -3.66 -13.58 -2.08
N MET A 169 -4.29 -12.68 -1.35
CA MET A 169 -3.63 -11.45 -0.89
C MET A 169 -2.42 -11.79 -0.02
N GLU A 170 -2.57 -12.68 0.97
CA GLU A 170 -1.47 -13.13 1.83
C GLU A 170 -0.31 -13.71 1.01
N LYS A 171 -0.60 -14.54 0.01
CA LYS A 171 0.42 -15.07 -0.91
C LYS A 171 1.18 -13.97 -1.64
N ILE A 172 0.47 -12.99 -2.20
CA ILE A 172 1.09 -11.87 -2.91
C ILE A 172 1.96 -11.03 -1.97
N LEU A 173 1.51 -10.78 -0.74
CA LEU A 173 2.30 -10.04 0.25
C LEU A 173 3.60 -10.77 0.61
N LEU A 174 3.56 -12.10 0.74
CA LEU A 174 4.75 -12.92 0.96
C LEU A 174 5.70 -12.87 -0.25
N GLU A 175 5.18 -12.98 -1.47
CA GLU A 175 5.98 -12.84 -2.69
C GLU A 175 6.67 -11.46 -2.76
N GLU A 176 5.96 -10.38 -2.43
CA GLU A 176 6.55 -9.04 -2.41
C GLU A 176 7.63 -8.90 -1.32
N ARG A 177 7.40 -9.48 -0.14
CA ARG A 177 8.42 -9.56 0.91
C ARG A 177 9.70 -10.25 0.43
N GLU A 178 9.57 -11.39 -0.25
CA GLU A 178 10.70 -12.14 -0.79
C GLU A 178 11.45 -11.38 -1.90
N ARG A 179 10.75 -10.52 -2.64
CA ARG A 179 11.36 -9.60 -3.63
C ARG A 179 12.12 -8.43 -3.00
N GLY A 180 12.05 -8.26 -1.68
CA GLY A 180 12.64 -7.14 -0.98
C GLY A 180 11.82 -5.86 -1.04
N THR A 181 10.53 -5.95 -1.37
CA THR A 181 9.60 -4.81 -1.31
C THR A 181 9.33 -4.44 0.14
N ILE A 182 9.36 -3.16 0.47
CA ILE A 182 8.89 -2.64 1.77
C ILE A 182 7.36 -2.67 1.75
N VAL A 183 6.76 -3.58 2.52
CA VAL A 183 5.30 -3.76 2.56
C VAL A 183 4.73 -3.18 3.84
N ILE A 184 3.79 -2.23 3.72
CA ILE A 184 3.09 -1.60 4.85
C ILE A 184 1.59 -1.79 4.67
N VAL A 185 0.95 -2.41 5.66
CA VAL A 185 -0.48 -2.76 5.63
C VAL A 185 -1.19 -2.14 6.82
N ILE A 186 -2.24 -1.36 6.57
CA ILE A 186 -3.23 -1.06 7.60
C ILE A 186 -4.27 -2.17 7.56
N ASN A 187 -4.44 -2.89 8.66
CA ASN A 187 -5.40 -3.97 8.73
C ASN A 187 -6.03 -4.06 10.13
N HIS A 188 -7.34 -4.27 10.15
CA HIS A 188 -8.12 -4.52 11.36
C HIS A 188 -8.43 -6.01 11.59
N THR A 189 -8.11 -6.87 10.61
CA THR A 189 -8.37 -8.31 10.72
C THR A 189 -7.37 -8.94 11.68
N ALA A 190 -7.88 -9.51 12.76
CA ALA A 190 -7.06 -10.22 13.73
C ALA A 190 -6.33 -11.42 13.10
N GLY A 191 -5.13 -11.71 13.58
CA GLY A 191 -4.38 -12.92 13.25
C GLY A 191 -3.58 -12.88 11.94
N MET A 192 -3.73 -11.86 11.07
CA MET A 192 -2.96 -11.80 9.82
C MET A 192 -1.48 -11.48 10.09
N ALA A 193 -1.21 -10.54 10.97
CA ALA A 193 0.16 -10.18 11.33
C ALA A 193 0.91 -11.38 11.93
N GLU A 194 0.22 -12.17 12.74
CA GLU A 194 0.75 -13.40 13.34
C GLU A 194 1.04 -14.47 12.26
N ARG A 195 0.08 -14.75 11.39
CA ARG A 195 0.26 -15.76 10.30
C ARG A 195 1.40 -15.39 9.36
N LEU A 196 1.60 -14.11 9.07
CA LEU A 196 2.64 -13.63 8.16
C LEU A 196 3.94 -13.26 8.88
N GLN A 197 4.02 -13.49 10.20
CA GLN A 197 5.18 -13.13 11.03
C GLN A 197 5.61 -11.69 10.76
N GLY A 198 4.65 -10.77 10.87
CA GLY A 198 4.84 -9.38 10.54
C GLY A 198 5.17 -8.52 11.75
N ARG A 199 5.91 -7.44 11.50
CA ARG A 199 6.14 -6.36 12.46
C ARG A 199 4.83 -5.61 12.71
N LYS A 200 4.49 -5.32 13.97
CA LYS A 200 3.28 -4.58 14.33
C LYS A 200 3.64 -3.22 14.90
N ILE A 201 3.00 -2.18 14.39
CA ILE A 201 3.08 -0.82 14.89
C ILE A 201 1.70 -0.43 15.40
N PHE A 202 1.58 -0.22 16.70
CA PHE A 202 0.33 0.21 17.32
C PHE A 202 0.30 1.73 17.42
N MET A 203 -0.78 2.31 16.86
CA MET A 203 -1.01 3.76 16.90
C MET A 203 -2.19 4.11 17.79
N GLN A 204 -2.05 5.17 18.59
CA GLN A 204 -3.11 5.75 19.39
C GLN A 204 -2.99 7.27 19.41
N GLN A 205 -4.10 7.99 19.20
CA GLN A 205 -4.18 9.45 19.26
C GLN A 205 -3.08 10.19 18.48
N GLY A 206 -2.74 9.69 17.28
CA GLY A 206 -1.73 10.28 16.41
C GLY A 206 -0.27 10.01 16.81
N ARG A 207 -0.03 9.06 17.71
CA ARG A 207 1.32 8.64 18.17
C ARG A 207 1.51 7.15 17.92
N ILE A 208 2.75 6.72 17.86
CA ILE A 208 3.11 5.31 18.01
C ILE A 208 3.12 5.02 19.52
N ASP A 209 2.32 4.05 19.92
CA ASP A 209 2.23 3.57 21.31
C ASP A 209 3.30 2.52 21.57
N ARG A 210 3.39 1.51 20.72
CA ARG A 210 4.39 0.45 20.79
C ARG A 210 4.67 -0.18 19.42
N ILE A 211 5.82 -0.84 19.32
CA ILE A 211 6.24 -1.63 18.16
C ILE A 211 6.55 -3.03 18.68
N GLU A 212 6.07 -4.05 17.94
CA GLU A 212 6.36 -5.45 18.19
C GLU A 212 7.01 -6.01 16.91
N ASP A 213 8.25 -6.43 17.01
CA ASP A 213 8.96 -7.12 15.93
C ASP A 213 8.55 -8.60 15.90
N PRO A 214 8.70 -9.31 14.75
CA PRO A 214 8.33 -10.71 14.58
C PRO A 214 8.98 -11.65 15.56
#